data_00720e23ca81bbd4f77625afe4faba30
#
_entry.id   00720e23ca81bbd4f77625afe4faba30
#
_cell.length_a   1.000
_cell.length_b   1.000
_cell.length_c   1.000
_cell.angle_alpha   90.00
_cell.angle_beta   90.00
_cell.angle_gamma   90.00
#
_symmetry.space_group_name_H-M   'P 1'
#
loop_
_entity.id
_entity.type
_entity.pdbx_description
1 polymer ?
#
loop_
_entity_poly.entity_id
_entity_poly.type
_entity_poly.pdbx_seq_one_letter_code
_entity_poly.pdbx_strand_id
1 'polypeptide(L)'
;FNLDFEGEFAFVSTNSIAQGQPVPALFGPIFREGWRIKFAYHAFPWDSQAPGQAAVHCVITGFARSEDYKPRLFEYDWNAKQTREAADIKSINAYLLDAPNILVKKRSKPLSQQLPVVVRGSQPTDNGNLIVEEKDYAEVSADPIAAKYLRPFRMGKELVRGLDRWCLWLEDVNPADITKSPVLKKRIEANREWRSKQTPTGDAYKLKDIPHLMRPNKEYPQT
;
A
#
# COMPACT_ATOMS: atom_id res chain seq x y z
N PHE A 1 -10.48 -23.15 -19.63
CA PHE A 1 -11.00 -22.51 -20.86
C PHE A 1 -11.03 -23.56 -21.96
N ASN A 2 -12.19 -23.73 -22.62
CA ASN A 2 -12.27 -24.62 -23.79
C ASN A 2 -11.55 -23.93 -24.96
N LEU A 3 -10.54 -24.60 -25.55
CA LEU A 3 -9.72 -24.05 -26.64
C LEU A 3 -10.53 -23.77 -27.93
N ASP A 4 -11.65 -24.45 -28.07
CA ASP A 4 -12.54 -24.32 -29.25
C ASP A 4 -13.69 -23.32 -29.07
N PHE A 5 -13.74 -22.64 -27.93
CA PHE A 5 -14.78 -21.65 -27.66
C PHE A 5 -14.46 -20.31 -28.34
N GLU A 6 -15.28 -19.95 -29.32
CA GLU A 6 -15.20 -18.68 -30.08
C GLU A 6 -16.02 -17.53 -29.48
N GLY A 7 -16.61 -17.75 -28.33
CA GLY A 7 -17.48 -16.76 -27.67
C GLY A 7 -16.73 -15.63 -26.99
N GLU A 8 -17.46 -14.87 -26.20
CA GLU A 8 -16.97 -13.78 -25.38
C GLU A 8 -17.29 -14.08 -23.91
N PHE A 9 -16.52 -13.52 -22.98
CA PHE A 9 -16.83 -13.58 -21.56
C PHE A 9 -16.44 -12.28 -20.86
N ALA A 10 -16.97 -12.04 -19.67
CA ALA A 10 -16.63 -10.87 -18.88
C ALA A 10 -16.50 -11.22 -17.39
N PHE A 11 -15.69 -10.44 -16.69
CA PHE A 11 -15.58 -10.48 -15.23
C PHE A 11 -16.04 -9.16 -14.64
N VAL A 12 -16.78 -9.24 -13.54
CA VAL A 12 -16.94 -8.16 -12.56
C VAL A 12 -16.14 -8.58 -11.33
N SER A 13 -15.22 -7.75 -10.90
CA SER A 13 -14.34 -8.05 -9.78
C SER A 13 -13.89 -6.79 -9.07
N THR A 14 -13.26 -6.95 -7.91
CA THR A 14 -12.57 -5.83 -7.26
C THR A 14 -11.41 -5.37 -8.15
N ASN A 15 -11.05 -4.09 -8.07
CA ASN A 15 -9.99 -3.48 -8.87
C ASN A 15 -8.60 -4.11 -8.62
N SER A 16 -8.43 -4.90 -7.58
CA SER A 16 -7.20 -5.61 -7.26
C SER A 16 -6.76 -6.60 -8.35
N ILE A 17 -7.67 -7.10 -9.18
CA ILE A 17 -7.30 -7.99 -10.31
C ILE A 17 -6.43 -7.27 -11.35
N ALA A 18 -6.58 -5.96 -11.49
CA ALA A 18 -5.81 -5.12 -12.40
C ALA A 18 -4.57 -4.47 -11.73
N GLN A 19 -4.19 -4.91 -10.53
CA GLN A 19 -3.11 -4.33 -9.75
C GLN A 19 -2.14 -5.38 -9.21
N GLY A 20 -0.84 -5.08 -9.27
CA GLY A 20 0.21 -5.87 -8.63
C GLY A 20 0.32 -7.33 -9.07
N GLN A 21 0.49 -8.25 -8.12
CA GLN A 21 0.75 -9.67 -8.39
C GLN A 21 -0.40 -10.45 -9.04
N PRO A 22 -1.68 -10.18 -8.78
CA PRO A 22 -2.80 -10.82 -9.47
C PRO A 22 -2.75 -10.65 -10.99
N VAL A 23 -2.25 -9.53 -11.50
CA VAL A 23 -2.24 -9.22 -12.94
C VAL A 23 -1.55 -10.29 -13.77
N PRO A 24 -0.26 -10.61 -13.59
CA PRO A 24 0.38 -11.64 -14.40
C PRO A 24 -0.16 -13.05 -14.14
N ALA A 25 -0.71 -13.31 -12.94
CA ALA A 25 -1.27 -14.61 -12.59
C ALA A 25 -2.60 -14.88 -13.31
N LEU A 26 -3.46 -13.88 -13.40
CA LEU A 26 -4.78 -13.99 -14.03
C LEU A 26 -4.69 -13.74 -15.53
N PHE A 27 -4.18 -12.60 -15.97
CA PHE A 27 -4.21 -12.20 -17.38
C PHE A 27 -3.17 -12.93 -18.22
N GLY A 28 -2.07 -13.40 -17.62
CA GLY A 28 -1.04 -14.14 -18.34
C GLY A 28 -1.57 -15.39 -19.05
N PRO A 29 -2.25 -16.31 -18.35
CA PRO A 29 -2.92 -17.45 -18.99
C PRO A 29 -3.96 -17.03 -20.03
N ILE A 30 -4.84 -16.06 -19.69
CA ILE A 30 -5.90 -15.60 -20.60
C ILE A 30 -5.31 -15.12 -21.94
N PHE A 31 -4.25 -14.28 -21.89
CA PHE A 31 -3.63 -13.75 -23.10
C PHE A 31 -2.84 -14.80 -23.89
N ARG A 32 -2.26 -15.83 -23.23
CA ARG A 32 -1.60 -16.95 -23.92
C ARG A 32 -2.58 -17.79 -24.73
N GLU A 33 -3.82 -17.90 -24.27
CA GLU A 33 -4.90 -18.60 -24.98
C GLU A 33 -5.55 -17.73 -26.09
N GLY A 34 -4.94 -16.62 -26.46
CA GLY A 34 -5.40 -15.78 -27.57
C GLY A 34 -6.49 -14.78 -27.22
N TRP A 35 -6.93 -14.73 -25.94
CA TRP A 35 -7.92 -13.76 -25.52
C TRP A 35 -7.32 -12.36 -25.43
N ARG A 36 -8.15 -11.34 -25.74
CA ARG A 36 -7.81 -9.92 -25.60
C ARG A 36 -8.94 -9.20 -24.91
N ILE A 37 -8.60 -8.08 -24.24
CA ILE A 37 -9.63 -7.24 -23.59
C ILE A 37 -10.33 -6.43 -24.69
N LYS A 38 -11.61 -6.74 -24.90
CA LYS A 38 -12.50 -6.05 -25.83
C LYS A 38 -13.02 -4.74 -25.25
N PHE A 39 -13.40 -4.76 -23.97
CA PHE A 39 -13.80 -3.56 -23.25
C PHE A 39 -13.40 -3.66 -21.77
N ALA A 40 -13.22 -2.50 -21.14
CA ALA A 40 -12.98 -2.43 -19.70
C ALA A 40 -13.60 -1.19 -19.09
N TYR A 41 -14.05 -1.34 -17.83
CA TYR A 41 -14.40 -0.24 -16.96
C TYR A 41 -13.33 -0.10 -15.90
N HIS A 42 -12.72 1.09 -15.79
CA HIS A 42 -11.84 1.44 -14.69
C HIS A 42 -12.57 1.36 -13.35
N ALA A 43 -11.81 1.42 -12.28
CA ALA A 43 -12.34 1.32 -10.93
C ALA A 43 -13.45 2.34 -10.68
N PHE A 44 -14.62 1.83 -10.32
CA PHE A 44 -15.78 2.61 -9.93
C PHE A 44 -16.31 2.12 -8.57
N PRO A 45 -16.99 2.97 -7.78
CA PRO A 45 -17.55 2.56 -6.51
C PRO A 45 -18.70 1.57 -6.74
N TRP A 46 -18.67 0.47 -6.01
CA TRP A 46 -19.78 -0.48 -5.98
C TRP A 46 -20.70 -0.12 -4.81
N ASP A 47 -21.85 0.46 -5.11
CA ASP A 47 -22.88 0.77 -4.10
C ASP A 47 -23.77 -0.45 -3.86
N SER A 48 -23.59 -1.07 -2.71
CA SER A 48 -24.51 -2.11 -2.24
C SER A 48 -25.59 -1.47 -1.35
N GLN A 49 -26.84 -1.83 -1.54
CA GLN A 49 -27.94 -1.37 -0.66
C GLN A 49 -28.01 -2.12 0.67
N ALA A 50 -27.08 -3.03 0.95
CA ALA A 50 -27.05 -3.81 2.17
C ALA A 50 -26.55 -2.99 3.38
N PRO A 51 -27.10 -3.18 4.59
CA PRO A 51 -26.58 -2.57 5.82
C PRO A 51 -25.13 -3.03 6.08
N GLY A 52 -24.23 -2.09 6.41
CA GLY A 52 -22.83 -2.39 6.70
C GLY A 52 -21.92 -2.36 5.47
N GLN A 53 -22.19 -1.48 4.52
CA GLN A 53 -21.49 -1.33 3.25
C GLN A 53 -19.96 -1.27 3.40
N ALA A 54 -19.25 -2.25 2.85
CA ALA A 54 -17.84 -2.10 2.50
C ALA A 54 -17.75 -1.28 1.20
N ALA A 55 -17.12 -0.12 1.24
CA ALA A 55 -16.81 0.65 0.03
C ALA A 55 -15.80 -0.14 -0.82
N VAL A 56 -16.30 -0.85 -1.82
CA VAL A 56 -15.48 -1.67 -2.72
C VAL A 56 -15.41 -0.98 -4.08
N HIS A 57 -14.21 -0.87 -4.61
CA HIS A 57 -14.00 -0.43 -5.99
C HIS A 57 -13.96 -1.66 -6.90
N CYS A 58 -14.86 -1.67 -7.88
CA CYS A 58 -14.98 -2.74 -8.87
C CYS A 58 -14.43 -2.31 -10.23
N VAL A 59 -14.04 -3.30 -11.02
CA VAL A 59 -13.73 -3.18 -12.43
C VAL A 59 -14.56 -4.18 -13.22
N ILE A 60 -14.81 -3.88 -14.50
CA ILE A 60 -15.43 -4.82 -15.43
C ILE A 60 -14.46 -5.02 -16.59
N THR A 61 -14.21 -6.27 -16.98
CA THR A 61 -13.36 -6.60 -18.11
C THR A 61 -14.07 -7.62 -19.01
N GLY A 62 -14.27 -7.29 -20.27
CA GLY A 62 -14.81 -8.19 -21.27
C GLY A 62 -13.72 -8.63 -22.24
N PHE A 63 -13.78 -9.90 -22.65
CA PHE A 63 -12.76 -10.55 -23.45
C PHE A 63 -13.35 -11.13 -24.71
N ALA A 64 -12.58 -11.07 -25.82
CA ALA A 64 -12.85 -11.74 -27.07
C ALA A 64 -11.58 -12.34 -27.64
N ARG A 65 -11.69 -13.37 -28.48
CA ARG A 65 -10.59 -13.91 -29.31
C ARG A 65 -10.55 -13.26 -30.69
N SER A 66 -11.71 -12.91 -31.23
CA SER A 66 -11.77 -12.15 -32.47
C SER A 66 -11.05 -10.82 -32.33
N GLU A 67 -10.34 -10.37 -33.33
CA GLU A 67 -9.74 -9.04 -33.40
C GLU A 67 -10.64 -8.05 -34.16
N ASP A 68 -11.80 -8.48 -34.60
CA ASP A 68 -12.77 -7.68 -35.34
C ASP A 68 -13.66 -6.85 -34.40
N TYR A 69 -13.00 -6.02 -33.59
CA TYR A 69 -13.65 -5.04 -32.72
C TYR A 69 -12.76 -3.83 -32.43
N LYS A 70 -13.38 -2.70 -32.13
CA LYS A 70 -12.69 -1.54 -31.58
C LYS A 70 -12.70 -1.64 -30.04
N PRO A 71 -11.52 -1.64 -29.37
CA PRO A 71 -11.47 -1.67 -27.90
C PRO A 71 -12.18 -0.46 -27.29
N ARG A 72 -12.91 -0.68 -26.21
CA ARG A 72 -13.66 0.37 -25.50
C ARG A 72 -13.24 0.44 -24.05
N LEU A 73 -12.72 1.59 -23.63
CA LEU A 73 -12.29 1.85 -22.24
C LEU A 73 -13.21 2.88 -21.61
N PHE A 74 -13.70 2.58 -20.42
CA PHE A 74 -14.61 3.46 -19.70
C PHE A 74 -13.95 3.90 -18.40
N GLU A 75 -13.93 5.21 -18.15
CA GLU A 75 -13.35 5.85 -16.98
C GLU A 75 -14.47 6.41 -16.09
N TYR A 76 -14.32 6.24 -14.78
CA TYR A 76 -15.26 6.81 -13.82
C TYR A 76 -14.79 8.18 -13.36
N ASP A 77 -15.59 9.20 -13.63
CA ASP A 77 -15.37 10.57 -13.13
C ASP A 77 -15.88 10.66 -11.69
N TRP A 78 -14.94 10.73 -10.73
CA TRP A 78 -15.24 10.78 -9.30
C TRP A 78 -15.97 12.03 -8.85
N ASN A 79 -15.80 13.14 -9.56
CA ASN A 79 -16.46 14.41 -9.26
C ASN A 79 -17.88 14.43 -9.81
N ALA A 80 -18.04 14.06 -11.08
CA ALA A 80 -19.34 14.02 -11.74
C ALA A 80 -20.15 12.75 -11.38
N LYS A 81 -19.52 11.73 -10.75
CA LYS A 81 -20.12 10.42 -10.45
C LYS A 81 -20.71 9.75 -11.68
N GLN A 82 -20.05 9.85 -12.81
CA GLN A 82 -20.49 9.33 -14.09
C GLN A 82 -19.38 8.58 -14.80
N THR A 83 -19.75 7.62 -15.63
CA THR A 83 -18.83 6.90 -16.49
C THR A 83 -18.75 7.59 -17.84
N ARG A 84 -17.53 7.77 -18.35
CA ARG A 84 -17.24 8.31 -19.69
C ARG A 84 -16.46 7.30 -20.48
N GLU A 85 -16.73 7.21 -21.78
CA GLU A 85 -15.92 6.42 -22.71
C GLU A 85 -14.69 7.23 -23.13
N ALA A 86 -13.50 6.64 -22.99
CA ALA A 86 -12.25 7.24 -23.45
C ALA A 86 -12.16 7.18 -24.97
N ALA A 87 -11.67 8.26 -25.59
CA ALA A 87 -11.53 8.35 -27.05
C ALA A 87 -10.26 7.65 -27.53
N ASP A 88 -10.30 7.20 -28.80
CA ASP A 88 -9.15 6.72 -29.57
C ASP A 88 -8.32 5.58 -28.96
N ILE A 89 -8.98 4.69 -28.21
CA ILE A 89 -8.34 3.51 -27.62
C ILE A 89 -7.87 2.56 -28.71
N LYS A 90 -6.57 2.19 -28.67
CA LYS A 90 -5.95 1.25 -29.60
C LYS A 90 -5.88 -0.16 -29.06
N SER A 91 -5.59 -0.30 -27.76
CA SER A 91 -5.52 -1.60 -27.09
C SER A 91 -5.77 -1.43 -25.60
N ILE A 92 -6.23 -2.47 -24.93
CA ILE A 92 -6.40 -2.45 -23.47
C ILE A 92 -5.51 -3.53 -22.88
N ASN A 93 -4.54 -3.14 -22.07
CA ASN A 93 -3.65 -4.07 -21.38
C ASN A 93 -4.24 -4.62 -20.07
N ALA A 94 -3.52 -5.52 -19.41
CA ALA A 94 -3.93 -6.15 -18.16
C ALA A 94 -4.07 -5.19 -16.97
N TYR A 95 -3.55 -3.96 -17.07
CA TYR A 95 -3.70 -2.89 -16.07
C TYR A 95 -4.85 -1.94 -16.41
N LEU A 96 -5.66 -2.31 -17.43
CA LEU A 96 -6.78 -1.54 -17.95
C LEU A 96 -6.37 -0.16 -18.52
N LEU A 97 -5.21 -0.08 -19.14
CA LEU A 97 -4.69 1.14 -19.75
C LEU A 97 -4.60 0.94 -21.28
N ASP A 98 -4.77 2.03 -22.05
CA ASP A 98 -4.43 2.05 -23.48
C ASP A 98 -2.90 2.04 -23.65
N ALA A 99 -2.33 0.85 -23.61
CA ALA A 99 -0.89 0.62 -23.71
C ALA A 99 -0.58 -0.82 -24.15
N PRO A 100 0.68 -1.10 -24.58
CA PRO A 100 1.11 -2.45 -24.89
C PRO A 100 0.91 -3.43 -23.73
N ASN A 101 0.69 -4.69 -24.09
CA ASN A 101 0.39 -5.76 -23.14
C ASN A 101 1.66 -6.29 -22.45
N ILE A 102 2.18 -5.51 -21.51
CA ILE A 102 3.37 -5.84 -20.71
C ILE A 102 2.94 -6.32 -19.34
N LEU A 103 3.24 -7.58 -19.00
CA LEU A 103 2.94 -8.15 -17.68
C LEU A 103 4.15 -8.02 -16.75
N VAL A 104 4.01 -7.21 -15.70
CA VAL A 104 5.07 -7.00 -14.71
C VAL A 104 5.01 -8.09 -13.65
N LYS A 105 6.05 -8.93 -13.61
CA LYS A 105 6.21 -10.00 -12.61
C LYS A 105 7.00 -9.51 -11.41
N LYS A 106 6.72 -10.09 -10.24
CA LYS A 106 7.53 -9.88 -9.03
C LYS A 106 9.00 -10.21 -9.30
N ARG A 107 9.89 -9.35 -8.86
CA ARG A 107 11.34 -9.52 -8.94
C ARG A 107 11.96 -9.58 -7.55
N SER A 108 12.99 -10.40 -7.39
CA SER A 108 13.83 -10.45 -6.20
C SER A 108 15.10 -9.60 -6.31
N LYS A 109 15.39 -9.08 -7.52
CA LYS A 109 16.58 -8.25 -7.79
C LYS A 109 16.15 -6.92 -8.41
N PRO A 110 16.89 -5.82 -8.14
CA PRO A 110 16.65 -4.52 -8.78
C PRO A 110 16.69 -4.61 -10.31
N LEU A 111 15.98 -3.71 -10.99
CA LEU A 111 16.05 -3.55 -12.45
C LEU A 111 17.42 -3.08 -12.90
N SER A 112 18.06 -2.24 -12.10
CA SER A 112 19.41 -1.73 -12.33
C SER A 112 20.30 -2.10 -11.15
N GLN A 113 21.46 -2.68 -11.44
CA GLN A 113 22.47 -2.97 -10.42
C GLN A 113 23.19 -1.72 -9.90
N GLN A 114 23.05 -0.60 -10.59
CA GLN A 114 23.67 0.68 -10.23
C GLN A 114 22.80 1.50 -9.26
N LEU A 115 21.53 1.14 -9.07
CA LEU A 115 20.63 1.82 -8.15
C LEU A 115 20.71 1.22 -6.75
N PRO A 116 20.59 2.03 -5.69
CA PRO A 116 20.48 1.54 -4.33
C PRO A 116 19.34 0.54 -4.18
N VAL A 117 19.52 -0.46 -3.34
CA VAL A 117 18.47 -1.44 -3.02
C VAL A 117 17.35 -0.74 -2.26
N VAL A 118 16.12 -0.94 -2.70
CA VAL A 118 14.94 -0.49 -1.97
C VAL A 118 14.60 -1.53 -0.91
N VAL A 119 14.68 -1.13 0.35
CA VAL A 119 14.38 -1.98 1.50
C VAL A 119 13.16 -1.45 2.26
N ARG A 120 12.52 -2.30 3.05
CA ARG A 120 11.41 -1.89 3.91
C ARG A 120 11.96 -1.03 5.05
N GLY A 121 11.38 0.14 5.27
CA GLY A 121 11.69 0.99 6.43
C GLY A 121 11.23 0.40 7.76
N SER A 122 11.73 0.96 8.86
CA SER A 122 11.32 0.60 10.21
C SER A 122 9.83 0.89 10.43
N GLN A 123 9.14 -0.03 11.12
CA GLN A 123 7.71 0.10 11.40
C GLN A 123 7.52 0.44 12.88
N PRO A 124 6.77 1.51 13.22
CA PRO A 124 6.59 1.92 14.61
C PRO A 124 5.94 0.83 15.46
N THR A 125 4.84 0.24 15.00
CA THR A 125 4.08 -0.80 15.73
C THR A 125 3.84 -0.39 17.17
N ASP A 126 3.28 0.83 17.36
CA ASP A 126 3.38 1.58 18.61
C ASP A 126 2.08 2.27 19.05
N ASN A 127 0.98 2.13 18.29
CA ASN A 127 -0.27 2.86 18.52
C ASN A 127 -0.09 4.39 18.67
N GLY A 128 0.91 4.97 17.99
CA GLY A 128 1.20 6.39 18.07
C GLY A 128 2.04 6.83 19.27
N ASN A 129 2.58 5.89 20.07
CA ASN A 129 3.37 6.24 21.24
C ASN A 129 4.81 6.66 20.89
N LEU A 130 5.41 6.09 19.82
CA LEU A 130 6.73 6.50 19.32
C LEU A 130 6.62 7.54 18.20
N ILE A 131 5.48 7.58 17.52
CA ILE A 131 5.18 8.60 16.52
C ILE A 131 4.77 9.89 17.25
N VAL A 132 5.24 11.01 16.74
CA VAL A 132 4.92 12.36 17.24
C VAL A 132 4.17 13.09 16.14
N GLU A 133 2.88 13.27 16.36
CA GLU A 133 2.02 14.04 15.46
C GLU A 133 2.24 15.55 15.72
N GLU A 134 1.84 16.38 14.77
CA GLU A 134 2.01 17.83 14.85
C GLU A 134 1.49 18.43 16.17
N LYS A 135 0.34 17.96 16.65
CA LYS A 135 -0.27 18.41 17.91
C LYS A 135 0.58 18.10 19.16
N ASP A 136 1.41 17.06 19.10
CA ASP A 136 2.25 16.60 20.22
C ASP A 136 3.70 17.13 20.12
N TYR A 137 4.05 17.74 18.99
CA TYR A 137 5.42 18.19 18.71
C TYR A 137 5.93 19.19 19.75
N ALA A 138 5.10 20.16 20.12
CA ALA A 138 5.48 21.19 21.09
C ALA A 138 5.80 20.59 22.46
N GLU A 139 5.00 19.63 22.94
CA GLU A 139 5.24 18.94 24.22
C GLU A 139 6.56 18.16 24.17
N VAL A 140 6.78 17.40 23.11
CA VAL A 140 7.97 16.54 22.99
C VAL A 140 9.24 17.34 22.78
N SER A 141 9.19 18.41 21.99
CA SER A 141 10.34 19.29 21.73
C SER A 141 10.73 20.17 22.92
N ALA A 142 9.77 20.46 23.81
CA ALA A 142 10.03 21.19 25.05
C ALA A 142 10.82 20.38 26.11
N ASP A 143 10.78 19.05 26.04
CA ASP A 143 11.63 18.19 26.89
C ASP A 143 13.03 18.09 26.27
N PRO A 144 14.08 18.69 26.90
CA PRO A 144 15.41 18.77 26.30
C PRO A 144 16.08 17.40 26.12
N ILE A 145 15.61 16.37 26.79
CA ILE A 145 16.10 15.01 26.68
C ILE A 145 15.38 14.31 25.54
N ALA A 146 14.05 14.37 25.49
CA ALA A 146 13.27 13.75 24.41
C ALA A 146 13.60 14.38 23.05
N ALA A 147 13.82 15.68 23.00
CA ALA A 147 14.20 16.40 21.77
C ALA A 147 15.47 15.86 21.10
N LYS A 148 16.40 15.27 21.85
CA LYS A 148 17.62 14.63 21.28
C LYS A 148 17.28 13.47 20.34
N TYR A 149 16.15 12.79 20.59
CA TYR A 149 15.73 11.59 19.89
C TYR A 149 14.63 11.87 18.85
N LEU A 150 14.19 13.12 18.74
CA LEU A 150 13.16 13.51 17.77
C LEU A 150 13.76 13.52 16.37
N ARG A 151 13.15 12.78 15.45
CA ARG A 151 13.56 12.68 14.05
C ARG A 151 12.36 12.87 13.12
N PRO A 152 12.54 13.47 11.94
CA PRO A 152 11.52 13.47 10.90
C PRO A 152 11.12 12.03 10.53
N PHE A 153 9.81 11.79 10.41
CA PHE A 153 9.25 10.51 10.02
C PHE A 153 8.36 10.68 8.82
N ARG A 154 8.66 9.97 7.73
CA ARG A 154 7.92 10.09 6.49
C ARG A 154 7.54 8.72 5.96
N MET A 155 6.24 8.52 5.74
CA MET A 155 5.66 7.41 5.00
C MET A 155 5.16 7.92 3.64
N GLY A 156 4.52 7.05 2.87
CA GLY A 156 4.00 7.43 1.56
C GLY A 156 3.05 8.63 1.60
N LYS A 157 2.19 8.72 2.60
CA LYS A 157 1.25 9.83 2.76
C LYS A 157 1.98 11.16 2.99
N GLU A 158 2.92 11.19 3.92
CA GLU A 158 3.68 12.39 4.26
C GLU A 158 4.55 12.83 3.08
N LEU A 159 5.17 11.86 2.38
CA LEU A 159 6.01 12.14 1.22
C LEU A 159 5.20 12.74 0.06
N VAL A 160 4.05 12.15 -0.27
CA VAL A 160 3.23 12.58 -1.42
C VAL A 160 2.53 13.90 -1.14
N ARG A 161 2.13 14.16 0.11
CA ARG A 161 1.36 15.35 0.49
C ARG A 161 2.20 16.47 1.10
N GLY A 162 3.51 16.28 1.28
CA GLY A 162 4.39 17.27 1.91
C GLY A 162 4.06 17.54 3.38
N LEU A 163 3.55 16.53 4.10
CA LEU A 163 3.18 16.69 5.50
C LEU A 163 4.37 16.44 6.42
N ASP A 164 4.42 17.21 7.51
CA ASP A 164 5.40 16.98 8.54
C ASP A 164 4.88 16.01 9.61
N ARG A 165 5.76 15.12 10.02
CA ARG A 165 5.54 14.12 11.06
C ARG A 165 6.88 13.72 11.64
N TRP A 166 6.89 13.37 12.90
CA TRP A 166 8.13 13.00 13.61
C TRP A 166 7.98 11.68 14.33
N CYS A 167 9.10 11.16 14.80
CA CYS A 167 9.15 10.02 15.70
C CYS A 167 10.24 10.19 16.75
N LEU A 168 10.11 9.46 17.83
CA LEU A 168 11.19 9.22 18.79
C LEU A 168 12.00 8.03 18.29
N TRP A 169 13.20 8.30 17.80
CA TRP A 169 14.15 7.28 17.35
C TRP A 169 15.05 6.89 18.52
N LEU A 170 14.77 5.76 19.14
CA LEU A 170 15.35 5.36 20.43
C LEU A 170 16.24 4.12 20.32
N GLU A 171 16.79 3.82 19.12
CA GLU A 171 17.61 2.63 18.89
C GLU A 171 18.88 2.63 19.77
N ASP A 172 19.52 3.81 19.90
CA ASP A 172 20.73 4.01 20.73
C ASP A 172 20.43 4.91 21.94
N VAL A 173 19.23 4.80 22.49
CA VAL A 173 18.85 5.64 23.63
C VAL A 173 19.67 5.32 24.88
N ASN A 174 20.20 6.35 25.54
CA ASN A 174 20.81 6.17 26.85
C ASN A 174 19.73 5.80 27.89
N PRO A 175 19.84 4.66 28.59
CA PRO A 175 18.86 4.26 29.61
C PRO A 175 18.59 5.33 30.69
N ALA A 176 19.61 6.12 31.03
CA ALA A 176 19.48 7.22 31.97
C ALA A 176 18.54 8.34 31.45
N ASP A 177 18.53 8.56 30.12
CA ASP A 177 17.66 9.56 29.49
C ASP A 177 16.19 9.14 29.56
N ILE A 178 15.89 7.85 29.43
CA ILE A 178 14.52 7.33 29.62
C ILE A 178 14.00 7.63 31.01
N THR A 179 14.87 7.45 32.03
CA THR A 179 14.50 7.67 33.43
C THR A 179 14.31 9.17 33.76
N LYS A 180 15.14 10.04 33.15
CA LYS A 180 15.16 11.48 33.42
C LYS A 180 14.10 12.26 32.65
N SER A 181 13.66 11.76 31.47
CA SER A 181 12.63 12.40 30.65
C SER A 181 11.24 11.88 31.01
N PRO A 182 10.37 12.71 31.57
CA PRO A 182 8.97 12.32 31.80
C PRO A 182 8.25 11.96 30.51
N VAL A 183 8.55 12.64 29.42
CA VAL A 183 7.96 12.42 28.09
C VAL A 183 8.35 11.05 27.57
N LEU A 184 9.65 10.69 27.55
CA LEU A 184 10.11 9.38 27.11
C LEU A 184 9.53 8.27 27.96
N LYS A 185 9.59 8.41 29.29
CA LYS A 185 9.06 7.42 30.23
C LYS A 185 7.58 7.14 29.96
N LYS A 186 6.75 8.19 29.93
CA LYS A 186 5.30 8.10 29.67
C LYS A 186 5.00 7.36 28.37
N ARG A 187 5.65 7.75 27.25
CA ARG A 187 5.40 7.19 25.93
C ARG A 187 5.88 5.74 25.82
N ILE A 188 7.04 5.40 26.37
CA ILE A 188 7.57 4.05 26.38
C ILE A 188 6.71 3.11 27.24
N GLU A 189 6.27 3.54 28.40
CA GLU A 189 5.37 2.76 29.27
C GLU A 189 4.01 2.53 28.59
N ALA A 190 3.42 3.55 28.00
CA ALA A 190 2.18 3.43 27.23
C ALA A 190 2.32 2.46 26.05
N ASN A 191 3.47 2.47 25.37
CA ASN A 191 3.73 1.54 24.28
C ASN A 191 3.89 0.09 24.78
N ARG A 192 4.56 -0.12 25.91
CA ARG A 192 4.67 -1.43 26.56
C ARG A 192 3.30 -1.98 26.93
N GLU A 193 2.47 -1.16 27.56
CA GLU A 193 1.13 -1.55 27.95
C GLU A 193 0.27 -1.92 26.74
N TRP A 194 0.28 -1.09 25.71
CA TRP A 194 -0.45 -1.39 24.48
C TRP A 194 0.03 -2.68 23.80
N ARG A 195 1.35 -2.87 23.64
CA ARG A 195 1.94 -4.08 23.04
C ARG A 195 1.58 -5.35 23.84
N SER A 196 1.54 -5.26 25.15
CA SER A 196 1.21 -6.39 26.03
C SER A 196 -0.24 -6.86 25.90
N LYS A 197 -1.13 -5.99 25.45
CA LYS A 197 -2.55 -6.29 25.21
C LYS A 197 -2.84 -6.84 23.82
N GLN A 198 -1.83 -6.94 22.95
CA GLN A 198 -2.01 -7.44 21.59
C GLN A 198 -2.01 -8.97 21.55
N THR A 199 -2.44 -9.52 20.41
CA THR A 199 -2.45 -10.98 20.19
C THR A 199 -1.04 -11.55 20.32
N PRO A 200 -0.82 -12.61 21.14
CA PRO A 200 0.52 -13.17 21.41
C PRO A 200 1.33 -13.58 20.18
N THR A 201 0.67 -13.96 19.08
CA THR A 201 1.30 -14.33 17.82
C THR A 201 1.66 -13.12 16.96
N GLY A 202 1.13 -11.93 17.28
CA GLY A 202 1.33 -10.70 16.54
C GLY A 202 2.70 -10.05 16.77
N ASP A 203 3.15 -9.26 15.78
CA ASP A 203 4.45 -8.57 15.86
C ASP A 203 4.53 -7.56 17.00
N ALA A 204 3.42 -6.88 17.30
CA ALA A 204 3.37 -5.92 18.40
C ALA A 204 3.68 -6.59 19.74
N TYR A 205 3.03 -7.72 20.04
CA TYR A 205 3.26 -8.45 21.30
C TYR A 205 4.70 -8.95 21.43
N LYS A 206 5.31 -9.41 20.34
CA LYS A 206 6.72 -9.85 20.34
C LYS A 206 7.72 -8.75 20.69
N LEU A 207 7.32 -7.48 20.54
CA LEU A 207 8.13 -6.30 20.85
C LEU A 207 7.82 -5.68 22.21
N LYS A 208 7.00 -6.30 23.07
CA LYS A 208 6.57 -5.74 24.37
C LYS A 208 7.71 -5.49 25.34
N ASP A 209 8.77 -6.32 25.29
CA ASP A 209 9.91 -6.22 26.20
C ASP A 209 10.97 -5.21 25.73
N ILE A 210 10.81 -4.69 24.51
CA ILE A 210 11.63 -3.62 23.92
C ILE A 210 10.74 -2.46 23.46
N PRO A 211 9.93 -1.85 24.35
CA PRO A 211 8.88 -0.90 23.97
C PRO A 211 9.40 0.41 23.40
N HIS A 212 10.67 0.73 23.56
CA HIS A 212 11.33 1.90 23.01
C HIS A 212 11.76 1.71 21.55
N LEU A 213 11.83 0.47 21.05
CA LEU A 213 12.26 0.21 19.68
C LEU A 213 11.07 0.11 18.72
N MET A 214 11.29 0.59 17.52
CA MET A 214 10.46 0.25 16.38
C MET A 214 10.71 -1.20 15.98
N ARG A 215 9.81 -1.80 15.19
CA ARG A 215 10.05 -3.13 14.62
C ARG A 215 11.29 -3.06 13.74
N PRO A 216 12.36 -3.82 14.07
CA PRO A 216 13.60 -3.77 13.31
C PRO A 216 13.37 -4.30 11.90
N ASN A 217 14.00 -3.67 10.94
CA ASN A 217 14.10 -4.20 9.59
C ASN A 217 15.38 -5.04 9.48
N LYS A 218 15.24 -6.35 9.37
CA LYS A 218 16.37 -7.28 9.24
C LYS A 218 17.17 -7.11 7.93
N GLU A 219 16.67 -6.30 7.01
CA GLU A 219 17.24 -6.12 5.66
C GLU A 219 18.01 -4.79 5.52
N TYR A 220 18.09 -3.97 6.57
CA TYR A 220 18.92 -2.76 6.54
C TYR A 220 20.39 -3.17 6.73
N PRO A 221 21.27 -2.90 5.75
CA PRO A 221 22.68 -2.94 6.06
C PRO A 221 22.93 -1.88 7.11
N GLN A 222 23.42 -2.27 8.26
CA GLN A 222 23.90 -1.33 9.26
C GLN A 222 25.10 -0.59 8.65
N THR A 223 24.95 0.70 8.42
CA THR A 223 26.06 1.59 8.00
C THR A 223 26.92 1.92 9.20
#